data_a6be2eb35f1f0275e64c7e1f16529c8a
#
_entry.id   a6be2eb35f1f0275e64c7e1f16529c8a
#
_cell.length_a   1.000
_cell.length_b   1.000
_cell.length_c   1.000
_cell.angle_alpha   90.00
_cell.angle_beta   90.00
_cell.angle_gamma   90.00
#
_symmetry.space_group_name_H-M   'P 1'
#
loop_
_entity.id
_entity.type
_entity.pdbx_description
1 polymer ?
#
loop_
_entity_poly.entity_id
_entity_poly.type
_entity_poly.pdbx_seq_one_letter_code
_entity_poly.pdbx_strand_id
1 'polypeptide(L)'
;MKFNVSATSGYARRGELNFPRGKVQTPAFMPVGTNGTVKALEVENLQETGSEIILGNTYHLMLRPGDELIKDLGGLHKFSNWNKPILTDSGGFQVWSLGDLAKITEEGVSFQSPYDGKKCFMSPEDSMQIQENLGSDIVMVLDECTPYPAEHKQARASMELSLRWAKRSRDAHQSDSALFGIVQGGMHEDLRIESLKGLEDIGFDGIAVGGLSVGEPKEDKTRILQHLAPHLPANKPHYLMGVGKPEDIVEAVFYGIDMFDCVLPTRNARNGQLITSYGALNIRNAPSKNLDEPIDPNCDCKVCKNYSQAYLNHLDKTNEMLGSILNSFHNIYYYQSLMNEIRLSIESDSFAKFIKDFYNKRHLDVPKHLI
;
A
#
# COMPACT_ATOMS: atom_id res chain seq x y z
N MET A 1 18.36 -4.95 -3.15
CA MET A 1 17.91 -3.77 -2.37
C MET A 1 18.83 -3.49 -1.20
N LYS A 2 19.04 -2.20 -0.83
CA LYS A 2 19.69 -1.81 0.45
C LYS A 2 18.77 -0.84 1.18
N PHE A 3 18.61 -1.03 2.48
CA PHE A 3 17.81 -0.14 3.33
C PHE A 3 18.72 0.56 4.35
N ASN A 4 18.64 1.88 4.44
CA ASN A 4 19.41 2.70 5.36
C ASN A 4 18.47 3.61 6.15
N VAL A 5 18.55 3.58 7.48
CA VAL A 5 17.83 4.52 8.36
C VAL A 5 18.77 5.67 8.70
N SER A 6 18.33 6.91 8.47
CA SER A 6 19.12 8.12 8.69
C SER A 6 18.71 8.89 9.95
N ALA A 7 17.45 8.79 10.39
CA ALA A 7 16.94 9.41 11.62
C ALA A 7 15.79 8.59 12.20
N THR A 8 15.55 8.76 13.50
CA THR A 8 14.45 8.10 14.23
C THR A 8 13.80 9.06 15.22
N SER A 9 12.50 8.85 15.48
CA SER A 9 11.77 9.50 16.57
C SER A 9 10.86 8.45 17.23
N GLY A 10 11.27 7.91 18.38
CA GLY A 10 10.69 6.69 18.92
C GLY A 10 10.86 5.50 17.97
N TYR A 11 9.76 4.83 17.60
CA TYR A 11 9.78 3.78 16.57
C TYR A 11 9.72 4.34 15.14
N ALA A 12 9.26 5.58 14.95
CA ALA A 12 9.20 6.20 13.63
C ALA A 12 10.61 6.34 13.03
N ARG A 13 10.75 6.01 11.74
CA ARG A 13 12.04 5.96 11.06
C ARG A 13 12.02 6.79 9.77
N ARG A 14 13.07 7.56 9.56
CA ARG A 14 13.41 8.16 8.29
C ARG A 14 14.49 7.34 7.62
N GLY A 15 14.24 6.83 6.43
CA GLY A 15 15.19 5.98 5.74
C GLY A 15 15.15 6.12 4.21
N GLU A 16 15.91 5.26 3.54
CA GLU A 16 16.02 5.21 2.09
C GLU A 16 16.20 3.76 1.64
N LEU A 17 15.40 3.34 0.66
CA LEU A 17 15.57 2.10 -0.08
C LEU A 17 16.33 2.41 -1.37
N ASN A 18 17.40 1.65 -1.64
CA ASN A 18 18.24 1.82 -2.82
C ASN A 18 18.07 0.62 -3.76
N PHE A 19 17.67 0.91 -5.00
CA PHE A 19 17.52 -0.05 -6.09
C PHE A 19 18.36 0.36 -7.30
N PRO A 20 18.66 -0.54 -8.23
CA PRO A 20 19.28 -0.16 -9.51
C PRO A 20 18.47 0.88 -10.30
N ARG A 21 17.14 0.90 -10.13
CA ARG A 21 16.20 1.82 -10.81
C ARG A 21 15.97 3.13 -10.07
N GLY A 22 16.64 3.38 -8.97
CA GLY A 22 16.49 4.62 -8.20
C GLY A 22 16.31 4.39 -6.71
N LYS A 23 15.97 5.46 -6.03
CA LYS A 23 15.84 5.50 -4.57
C LYS A 23 14.38 5.72 -4.20
N VAL A 24 13.98 5.18 -3.05
CA VAL A 24 12.68 5.43 -2.42
C VAL A 24 12.91 5.96 -1.01
N GLN A 25 12.43 7.16 -0.77
CA GLN A 25 12.52 7.80 0.54
C GLN A 25 11.43 7.26 1.45
N THR A 26 11.77 6.81 2.65
CA THR A 26 10.79 6.27 3.61
C THR A 26 10.60 7.19 4.82
N PRO A 27 9.38 7.28 5.40
CA PRO A 27 8.16 6.59 5.00
C PRO A 27 7.71 6.94 3.58
N ALA A 28 7.14 5.95 2.87
CA ALA A 28 6.72 6.04 1.47
C ALA A 28 5.28 5.56 1.27
N PHE A 29 4.54 6.24 0.39
CA PHE A 29 3.24 5.79 -0.08
C PHE A 29 3.34 5.34 -1.54
N MET A 30 2.88 4.13 -1.84
CA MET A 30 2.89 3.52 -3.15
C MET A 30 1.51 3.65 -3.81
N PRO A 31 1.35 4.49 -4.85
CA PRO A 31 0.12 4.49 -5.64
C PRO A 31 -0.13 3.12 -6.28
N VAL A 32 -1.38 2.65 -6.25
CA VAL A 32 -1.73 1.31 -6.75
C VAL A 32 -2.03 1.35 -8.25
N GLY A 33 -1.20 0.66 -9.00
CA GLY A 33 -1.31 0.44 -10.44
C GLY A 33 -1.86 -0.95 -10.79
N THR A 34 -3.13 -1.23 -10.48
CA THR A 34 -3.77 -2.55 -10.57
C THR A 34 -3.51 -3.30 -11.89
N ASN A 35 -3.63 -2.62 -13.01
CA ASN A 35 -3.45 -3.19 -14.35
C ASN A 35 -2.21 -2.60 -15.04
N GLY A 36 -1.13 -2.38 -14.30
CA GLY A 36 0.08 -1.72 -14.81
C GLY A 36 -0.06 -0.21 -14.99
N THR A 37 -1.14 0.38 -14.44
CA THR A 37 -1.38 1.83 -14.47
C THR A 37 -2.09 2.28 -13.20
N VAL A 38 -1.66 3.41 -12.66
CA VAL A 38 -2.39 4.11 -11.60
C VAL A 38 -3.60 4.80 -12.24
N LYS A 39 -4.79 4.40 -11.82
CA LYS A 39 -6.04 4.79 -12.51
C LYS A 39 -6.18 6.31 -12.64
N ALA A 40 -6.52 6.76 -13.86
CA ALA A 40 -6.68 8.15 -14.29
C ALA A 40 -5.40 9.02 -14.23
N LEU A 41 -4.22 8.41 -14.19
CA LEU A 41 -2.95 9.15 -14.19
C LEU A 41 -1.98 8.61 -15.23
N GLU A 42 -1.39 9.51 -16.00
CA GLU A 42 -0.23 9.24 -16.84
C GLU A 42 1.04 9.15 -15.98
N VAL A 43 2.09 8.57 -16.54
CA VAL A 43 3.38 8.40 -15.85
C VAL A 43 3.98 9.76 -15.45
N GLU A 44 3.89 10.75 -16.34
CA GLU A 44 4.35 12.11 -16.12
C GLU A 44 3.63 12.77 -14.92
N ASN A 45 2.31 12.54 -14.80
CA ASN A 45 1.54 13.01 -13.65
C ASN A 45 2.02 12.36 -12.35
N LEU A 46 2.32 11.05 -12.36
CA LEU A 46 2.86 10.36 -11.18
C LEU A 46 4.24 10.90 -10.79
N GLN A 47 5.10 11.16 -11.77
CA GLN A 47 6.41 11.76 -11.52
C GLN A 47 6.29 13.17 -10.92
N GLU A 48 5.36 13.97 -11.46
CA GLU A 48 5.08 15.32 -10.96
C GLU A 48 4.54 15.34 -9.52
N THR A 49 3.79 14.29 -9.11
CA THR A 49 3.36 14.16 -7.70
C THR A 49 4.50 13.82 -6.74
N GLY A 50 5.69 13.48 -7.24
CA GLY A 50 6.81 13.03 -6.42
C GLY A 50 6.77 11.53 -6.08
N SER A 51 5.94 10.73 -6.77
CA SER A 51 5.90 9.27 -6.58
C SER A 51 7.23 8.63 -7.00
N GLU A 52 7.84 7.86 -6.09
CA GLU A 52 9.14 7.20 -6.30
C GLU A 52 9.01 5.69 -6.53
N ILE A 53 7.89 5.11 -6.15
CA ILE A 53 7.55 3.69 -6.29
C ILE A 53 6.05 3.55 -6.51
N ILE A 54 5.64 2.54 -7.28
CA ILE A 54 4.24 2.15 -7.47
C ILE A 54 4.04 0.69 -7.11
N LEU A 55 2.79 0.28 -6.89
CA LEU A 55 2.43 -1.11 -6.68
C LEU A 55 1.67 -1.66 -7.90
N GLY A 56 2.09 -2.82 -8.40
CA GLY A 56 1.38 -3.62 -9.40
C GLY A 56 0.66 -4.82 -8.78
N ASN A 57 -0.50 -5.21 -9.32
CA ASN A 57 -1.21 -6.38 -8.81
C ASN A 57 -0.95 -7.61 -9.68
N THR A 58 -0.27 -8.59 -9.12
CA THR A 58 0.09 -9.86 -9.75
C THR A 58 -1.13 -10.61 -10.28
N TYR A 59 -2.19 -10.76 -9.48
CA TYR A 59 -3.43 -11.41 -9.88
C TYR A 59 -4.06 -10.82 -11.14
N HIS A 60 -4.16 -9.51 -11.22
CA HIS A 60 -4.77 -8.86 -12.38
C HIS A 60 -3.89 -8.94 -13.62
N LEU A 61 -2.59 -8.78 -13.46
CA LEU A 61 -1.63 -8.79 -14.57
C LEU A 61 -1.42 -10.19 -15.16
N MET A 62 -1.42 -11.25 -14.33
CA MET A 62 -1.36 -12.62 -14.82
C MET A 62 -2.62 -13.03 -15.60
N LEU A 63 -3.80 -12.56 -15.19
CA LEU A 63 -5.04 -12.86 -15.89
C LEU A 63 -5.18 -12.05 -17.18
N ARG A 64 -4.71 -10.80 -17.17
CA ARG A 64 -4.79 -9.91 -18.34
C ARG A 64 -3.74 -8.79 -18.22
N PRO A 65 -2.80 -8.68 -19.17
CA PRO A 65 -2.75 -9.43 -20.46
C PRO A 65 -2.06 -10.80 -20.36
N GLY A 66 -1.51 -11.17 -19.20
CA GLY A 66 -0.66 -12.33 -18.96
C GLY A 66 0.78 -11.92 -18.67
N ASP A 67 1.38 -12.53 -17.66
CA ASP A 67 2.74 -12.23 -17.20
C ASP A 67 3.82 -12.62 -18.22
N GLU A 68 3.62 -13.72 -18.97
CA GLU A 68 4.53 -14.13 -20.04
C GLU A 68 4.58 -13.07 -21.16
N LEU A 69 3.44 -12.51 -21.58
CA LEU A 69 3.40 -11.42 -22.56
C LEU A 69 4.15 -10.18 -22.05
N ILE A 70 3.95 -9.83 -20.77
CA ILE A 70 4.65 -8.68 -20.16
C ILE A 70 6.16 -8.94 -20.14
N LYS A 71 6.61 -10.15 -19.81
CA LYS A 71 8.02 -10.57 -19.86
C LYS A 71 8.59 -10.40 -21.26
N ASP A 72 7.91 -10.91 -22.30
CA ASP A 72 8.35 -10.83 -23.70
C ASP A 72 8.46 -9.39 -24.19
N LEU A 73 7.63 -8.49 -23.66
CA LEU A 73 7.68 -7.05 -23.93
C LEU A 73 8.73 -6.29 -23.10
N GLY A 74 9.50 -6.99 -22.26
CA GLY A 74 10.61 -6.43 -21.50
C GLY A 74 10.29 -6.06 -20.04
N GLY A 75 9.25 -6.68 -19.46
CA GLY A 75 8.81 -6.51 -18.09
C GLY A 75 7.86 -5.33 -17.87
N LEU A 76 7.30 -5.26 -16.67
CA LEU A 76 6.25 -4.29 -16.33
C LEU A 76 6.72 -2.84 -16.46
N HIS A 77 7.97 -2.55 -16.15
CA HIS A 77 8.57 -1.22 -16.30
C HIS A 77 8.49 -0.71 -17.74
N LYS A 78 8.93 -1.52 -18.69
CA LYS A 78 8.88 -1.15 -20.11
C LYS A 78 7.45 -1.13 -20.64
N PHE A 79 6.65 -2.10 -20.23
CA PHE A 79 5.24 -2.23 -20.61
C PHE A 79 4.42 -1.01 -20.20
N SER A 80 4.63 -0.47 -18.96
CA SER A 80 3.91 0.68 -18.43
C SER A 80 4.63 2.02 -18.58
N ASN A 81 5.83 2.04 -19.21
CA ASN A 81 6.70 3.22 -19.30
C ASN A 81 7.08 3.84 -17.94
N TRP A 82 7.08 3.03 -16.86
CA TRP A 82 7.50 3.45 -15.53
C TRP A 82 8.94 3.04 -15.25
N ASN A 83 9.85 3.99 -15.08
CA ASN A 83 11.29 3.75 -14.97
C ASN A 83 11.85 3.75 -13.54
N LYS A 84 10.99 3.90 -12.53
CA LYS A 84 11.34 3.85 -11.10
C LYS A 84 10.93 2.50 -10.50
N PRO A 85 11.26 2.20 -9.22
CA PRO A 85 10.90 0.95 -8.57
C PRO A 85 9.41 0.58 -8.65
N ILE A 86 9.15 -0.73 -8.74
CA ILE A 86 7.82 -1.34 -8.68
C ILE A 86 7.84 -2.43 -7.60
N LEU A 87 6.84 -2.41 -6.72
CA LEU A 87 6.48 -3.55 -5.89
C LEU A 87 5.30 -4.29 -6.54
N THR A 88 5.36 -5.62 -6.62
CA THR A 88 4.17 -6.43 -6.93
C THR A 88 3.70 -7.18 -5.70
N ASP A 89 2.38 -7.20 -5.48
CA ASP A 89 1.77 -8.06 -4.47
C ASP A 89 1.84 -9.54 -4.89
N SER A 90 1.50 -10.45 -3.99
CA SER A 90 1.50 -11.90 -4.28
C SER A 90 0.30 -12.38 -5.09
N GLY A 91 -0.76 -11.57 -5.18
CA GLY A 91 -2.08 -11.98 -5.69
C GLY A 91 -2.98 -12.66 -4.65
N GLY A 92 -2.47 -13.02 -3.47
CA GLY A 92 -3.19 -13.77 -2.45
C GLY A 92 -4.46 -13.06 -1.95
N PHE A 93 -4.38 -11.76 -1.64
CA PHE A 93 -5.52 -10.98 -1.16
C PHE A 93 -6.64 -10.89 -2.20
N GLN A 94 -6.32 -10.70 -3.49
CA GLN A 94 -7.32 -10.61 -4.55
C GLN A 94 -8.05 -11.94 -4.72
N VAL A 95 -7.34 -13.08 -4.64
CA VAL A 95 -7.95 -14.40 -4.68
C VAL A 95 -8.79 -14.65 -3.42
N TRP A 96 -8.29 -14.30 -2.24
CA TRP A 96 -9.06 -14.37 -0.99
C TRP A 96 -10.37 -13.56 -1.08
N SER A 97 -10.36 -12.40 -1.71
CA SER A 97 -11.54 -11.54 -1.87
C SER A 97 -12.62 -12.14 -2.78
N LEU A 98 -12.33 -13.22 -3.53
CA LEU A 98 -13.32 -13.95 -4.32
C LEU A 98 -14.26 -14.83 -3.46
N GLY A 99 -13.95 -14.99 -2.16
CA GLY A 99 -14.79 -15.79 -1.24
C GLY A 99 -14.97 -17.21 -1.71
N ASP A 100 -16.22 -17.65 -1.82
CA ASP A 100 -16.59 -19.04 -2.21
C ASP A 100 -16.11 -19.47 -3.60
N LEU A 101 -15.65 -18.54 -4.43
CA LEU A 101 -15.07 -18.83 -5.75
C LEU A 101 -13.59 -19.24 -5.69
N ALA A 102 -12.99 -19.18 -4.51
CA ALA A 102 -11.61 -19.60 -4.27
C ALA A 102 -11.55 -20.76 -3.28
N LYS A 103 -10.65 -21.71 -3.53
CA LYS A 103 -10.37 -22.83 -2.62
C LYS A 103 -8.89 -22.84 -2.27
N ILE A 104 -8.61 -22.70 -0.98
CA ILE A 104 -7.25 -22.71 -0.42
C ILE A 104 -6.93 -24.14 0.03
N THR A 105 -5.73 -24.62 -0.30
CA THR A 105 -5.16 -25.91 0.12
C THR A 105 -3.70 -25.70 0.52
N GLU A 106 -3.04 -26.76 1.00
CA GLU A 106 -1.60 -26.70 1.31
C GLU A 106 -0.75 -26.38 0.05
N GLU A 107 -1.19 -26.88 -1.11
CA GLU A 107 -0.46 -26.73 -2.37
C GLU A 107 -0.56 -25.30 -2.93
N GLY A 108 -1.67 -24.61 -2.69
CA GLY A 108 -1.94 -23.28 -3.25
C GLY A 108 -3.42 -22.98 -3.32
N VAL A 109 -3.80 -22.07 -4.20
CA VAL A 109 -5.16 -21.52 -4.34
C VAL A 109 -5.73 -21.84 -5.70
N SER A 110 -6.91 -22.51 -5.73
CA SER A 110 -7.71 -22.70 -6.94
C SER A 110 -8.82 -21.66 -7.00
N PHE A 111 -9.01 -21.02 -8.15
CA PHE A 111 -10.04 -20.00 -8.34
C PHE A 111 -10.54 -19.96 -9.78
N GLN A 112 -11.58 -19.17 -10.05
CA GLN A 112 -12.08 -18.92 -11.39
C GLN A 112 -11.77 -17.50 -11.83
N SER A 113 -11.25 -17.36 -13.04
CA SER A 113 -11.02 -16.07 -13.68
C SER A 113 -12.35 -15.32 -13.84
N PRO A 114 -12.47 -14.06 -13.37
CA PRO A 114 -13.67 -13.26 -13.51
C PRO A 114 -13.90 -12.78 -14.95
N TYR A 115 -12.93 -12.98 -15.85
CA TYR A 115 -13.00 -12.51 -17.23
C TYR A 115 -13.64 -13.55 -18.17
N ASP A 116 -13.34 -14.84 -17.97
CA ASP A 116 -13.72 -15.91 -18.88
C ASP A 116 -14.19 -17.19 -18.16
N GLY A 117 -14.20 -17.18 -16.83
CA GLY A 117 -14.59 -18.33 -16.02
C GLY A 117 -13.61 -19.50 -16.01
N LYS A 118 -12.42 -19.36 -16.61
CA LYS A 118 -11.38 -20.39 -16.64
C LYS A 118 -10.94 -20.74 -15.22
N LYS A 119 -10.79 -22.02 -14.93
CA LYS A 119 -10.19 -22.47 -13.68
C LYS A 119 -8.69 -22.20 -13.68
N CYS A 120 -8.25 -21.52 -12.65
CA CYS A 120 -6.86 -21.17 -12.41
C CYS A 120 -6.39 -21.82 -11.11
N PHE A 121 -5.10 -22.07 -11.03
CA PHE A 121 -4.42 -22.48 -9.81
C PHE A 121 -3.16 -21.61 -9.65
N MET A 122 -2.83 -21.27 -8.43
CA MET A 122 -1.64 -20.49 -8.10
C MET A 122 -1.03 -21.04 -6.82
N SER A 123 0.15 -21.62 -6.94
CA SER A 123 1.01 -22.02 -5.82
C SER A 123 1.93 -20.86 -5.38
N PRO A 124 2.63 -20.97 -4.25
CA PRO A 124 3.70 -20.04 -3.90
C PRO A 124 4.76 -19.90 -4.99
N GLU A 125 5.15 -21.01 -5.62
CA GLU A 125 6.12 -21.06 -6.71
C GLU A 125 5.61 -20.33 -7.96
N ASP A 126 4.32 -20.54 -8.31
CA ASP A 126 3.69 -19.83 -9.44
C ASP A 126 3.66 -18.33 -9.19
N SER A 127 3.29 -17.88 -7.98
CA SER A 127 3.30 -16.46 -7.62
C SER A 127 4.69 -15.84 -7.75
N MET A 128 5.74 -16.55 -7.33
CA MET A 128 7.13 -16.08 -7.53
C MET A 128 7.48 -15.98 -9.01
N GLN A 129 7.17 -17.00 -9.81
CA GLN A 129 7.46 -17.00 -11.24
C GLN A 129 6.73 -15.88 -11.98
N ILE A 130 5.46 -15.61 -11.63
CA ILE A 130 4.68 -14.51 -12.23
C ILE A 130 5.32 -13.16 -11.89
N GLN A 131 5.67 -12.90 -10.63
CA GLN A 131 6.31 -11.65 -10.22
C GLN A 131 7.69 -11.48 -10.85
N GLU A 132 8.44 -12.56 -11.05
CA GLU A 132 9.70 -12.56 -11.77
C GLU A 132 9.50 -12.23 -13.27
N ASN A 133 8.47 -12.79 -13.92
CA ASN A 133 8.10 -12.44 -15.29
C ASN A 133 7.69 -10.96 -15.41
N LEU A 134 7.03 -10.40 -14.41
CA LEU A 134 6.70 -8.98 -14.34
C LEU A 134 7.96 -8.10 -14.18
N GLY A 135 9.05 -8.63 -13.61
CA GLY A 135 10.32 -7.93 -13.44
C GLY A 135 10.31 -6.85 -12.36
N SER A 136 9.59 -7.09 -11.26
CA SER A 136 9.44 -6.16 -10.13
C SER A 136 10.72 -6.01 -9.32
N ASP A 137 10.91 -4.87 -8.66
CA ASP A 137 12.06 -4.61 -7.77
C ASP A 137 11.83 -5.16 -6.35
N ILE A 138 10.57 -5.20 -5.91
CA ILE A 138 10.13 -5.86 -4.68
C ILE A 138 9.01 -6.85 -5.01
N VAL A 139 9.13 -8.07 -4.52
CA VAL A 139 8.15 -9.14 -4.66
C VAL A 139 7.67 -9.61 -3.30
N MET A 140 6.41 -10.05 -3.21
CA MET A 140 5.77 -10.49 -1.97
C MET A 140 5.60 -12.00 -1.96
N VAL A 141 5.80 -12.64 -0.80
CA VAL A 141 5.43 -14.05 -0.62
C VAL A 141 3.93 -14.24 -0.79
N LEU A 142 3.49 -15.41 -1.27
CA LEU A 142 2.08 -15.77 -1.21
C LEU A 142 1.70 -16.07 0.24
N ASP A 143 0.57 -15.51 0.68
CA ASP A 143 0.04 -15.66 2.02
C ASP A 143 -1.47 -15.95 2.03
N GLU A 144 -1.97 -16.49 3.12
CA GLU A 144 -3.39 -16.63 3.38
C GLU A 144 -3.86 -15.46 4.25
N CYS A 145 -4.72 -14.60 3.71
CA CYS A 145 -5.33 -13.53 4.48
C CYS A 145 -6.36 -14.11 5.45
N THR A 146 -6.09 -14.01 6.75
CA THR A 146 -7.02 -14.46 7.79
C THR A 146 -8.27 -13.57 7.78
N PRO A 147 -9.49 -14.12 7.72
CA PRO A 147 -10.73 -13.34 7.78
C PRO A 147 -10.90 -12.65 9.15
N TYR A 148 -11.74 -11.61 9.19
CA TYR A 148 -12.14 -10.98 10.45
C TYR A 148 -13.68 -11.13 10.63
N PRO A 149 -14.16 -11.51 11.82
CA PRO A 149 -13.40 -12.04 12.96
C PRO A 149 -12.91 -13.47 12.72
N ALA A 150 -11.82 -13.86 13.37
CA ALA A 150 -11.31 -15.22 13.37
C ALA A 150 -10.99 -15.67 14.80
N GLU A 151 -11.39 -16.90 15.14
CA GLU A 151 -10.99 -17.51 16.39
C GLU A 151 -9.48 -17.84 16.38
N HIS A 152 -8.86 -17.90 17.56
CA HIS A 152 -7.43 -18.15 17.70
C HIS A 152 -6.96 -19.40 16.94
N LYS A 153 -7.72 -20.52 17.02
CA LYS A 153 -7.39 -21.77 16.30
C LYS A 153 -7.39 -21.59 14.78
N GLN A 154 -8.36 -20.85 14.24
CA GLN A 154 -8.45 -20.56 12.82
C GLN A 154 -7.30 -19.64 12.38
N ALA A 155 -7.05 -18.56 13.13
CA ALA A 155 -5.96 -17.64 12.85
C ALA A 155 -4.60 -18.34 12.92
N ARG A 156 -4.39 -19.27 13.86
CA ARG A 156 -3.18 -20.08 13.95
C ARG A 156 -2.99 -20.95 12.70
N ALA A 157 -4.02 -21.69 12.28
CA ALA A 157 -3.92 -22.54 11.10
C ALA A 157 -3.58 -21.75 9.83
N SER A 158 -4.21 -20.60 9.64
CA SER A 158 -3.95 -19.67 8.54
C SER A 158 -2.51 -19.09 8.60
N MET A 159 -2.06 -18.66 9.76
CA MET A 159 -0.72 -18.17 9.97
C MET A 159 0.35 -19.22 9.68
N GLU A 160 0.17 -20.45 10.17
CA GLU A 160 1.08 -21.56 9.93
C GLU A 160 1.14 -21.94 8.45
N LEU A 161 0.01 -21.92 7.72
CA LEU A 161 -0.02 -22.11 6.27
C LEU A 161 0.77 -21.01 5.58
N SER A 162 0.55 -19.76 5.96
CA SER A 162 1.30 -18.61 5.41
C SER A 162 2.81 -18.74 5.63
N LEU A 163 3.27 -19.24 6.78
CA LEU A 163 4.68 -19.51 7.03
C LEU A 163 5.25 -20.61 6.12
N ARG A 164 4.51 -21.72 5.91
CA ARG A 164 4.94 -22.78 4.98
C ARG A 164 5.01 -22.27 3.55
N TRP A 165 4.03 -21.46 3.13
CA TRP A 165 4.04 -20.80 1.82
C TRP A 165 5.16 -19.76 1.68
N ALA A 166 5.45 -19.01 2.74
CA ALA A 166 6.57 -18.08 2.77
C ALA A 166 7.92 -18.81 2.56
N LYS A 167 8.10 -19.97 3.20
CA LYS A 167 9.30 -20.81 2.99
C LYS A 167 9.39 -21.29 1.54
N ARG A 168 8.31 -21.81 0.97
CA ARG A 168 8.24 -22.23 -0.44
C ARG A 168 8.51 -21.08 -1.41
N SER A 169 7.91 -19.89 -1.15
CA SER A 169 8.21 -18.69 -1.93
C SER A 169 9.69 -18.31 -1.87
N ARG A 170 10.30 -18.39 -0.67
CA ARG A 170 11.74 -18.11 -0.49
C ARG A 170 12.61 -19.09 -1.27
N ASP A 171 12.26 -20.38 -1.24
CA ASP A 171 13.03 -21.41 -1.94
C ASP A 171 12.91 -21.30 -3.47
N ALA A 172 11.76 -20.83 -3.96
CA ALA A 172 11.48 -20.62 -5.39
C ALA A 172 12.06 -19.31 -5.93
N HIS A 173 12.31 -18.31 -5.07
CA HIS A 173 12.81 -17.01 -5.47
C HIS A 173 14.25 -17.07 -5.97
N GLN A 174 14.49 -16.71 -7.24
CA GLN A 174 15.79 -16.79 -7.89
C GLN A 174 16.31 -15.47 -8.47
N SER A 175 15.44 -14.43 -8.49
CA SER A 175 15.81 -13.12 -9.05
C SER A 175 16.58 -12.26 -8.04
N ASP A 176 17.15 -11.14 -8.52
CA ASP A 176 17.81 -10.13 -7.67
C ASP A 176 16.81 -9.15 -7.02
N SER A 177 15.50 -9.33 -7.24
CA SER A 177 14.46 -8.52 -6.59
C SER A 177 14.45 -8.75 -5.08
N ALA A 178 14.05 -7.75 -4.30
CA ALA A 178 13.89 -7.90 -2.86
C ALA A 178 12.63 -8.72 -2.56
N LEU A 179 12.74 -9.73 -1.70
CA LEU A 179 11.62 -10.56 -1.28
C LEU A 179 11.16 -10.16 0.13
N PHE A 180 9.87 -9.84 0.27
CA PHE A 180 9.27 -9.48 1.55
C PHE A 180 8.39 -10.62 2.10
N GLY A 181 8.60 -10.96 3.37
CA GLY A 181 7.72 -11.85 4.14
C GLY A 181 6.52 -11.10 4.70
N ILE A 182 5.39 -11.80 4.89
CA ILE A 182 4.14 -11.20 5.38
C ILE A 182 3.76 -11.80 6.73
N VAL A 183 3.73 -10.97 7.77
CA VAL A 183 3.27 -11.32 9.11
C VAL A 183 1.75 -11.48 9.10
N GLN A 184 1.26 -12.67 9.43
CA GLN A 184 -0.15 -12.99 9.63
C GLN A 184 -0.43 -13.36 11.10
N GLY A 185 -1.67 -13.69 11.48
CA GLY A 185 -2.05 -14.08 12.84
C GLY A 185 -3.35 -13.43 13.34
N GLY A 186 -4.13 -12.82 12.42
CA GLY A 186 -5.39 -12.15 12.75
C GLY A 186 -5.19 -11.05 13.81
N MET A 187 -6.10 -10.99 14.79
CA MET A 187 -6.02 -10.02 15.89
C MET A 187 -5.41 -10.63 17.16
N HIS A 188 -4.59 -11.69 17.04
CA HIS A 188 -3.96 -12.41 18.15
C HIS A 188 -2.48 -12.05 18.25
N GLU A 189 -2.10 -11.37 19.31
CA GLU A 189 -0.76 -10.82 19.52
C GLU A 189 0.32 -11.91 19.55
N ASP A 190 0.07 -13.02 20.23
CA ASP A 190 0.98 -14.16 20.30
C ASP A 190 1.27 -14.76 18.91
N LEU A 191 0.23 -14.91 18.06
CA LEU A 191 0.38 -15.43 16.71
C LEU A 191 1.16 -14.47 15.81
N ARG A 192 0.96 -13.15 15.98
CA ARG A 192 1.73 -12.13 15.24
C ARG A 192 3.23 -12.21 15.54
N ILE A 193 3.60 -12.42 16.80
CA ILE A 193 5.02 -12.60 17.20
C ILE A 193 5.57 -13.92 16.70
N GLU A 194 4.79 -15.00 16.78
CA GLU A 194 5.18 -16.32 16.24
C GLU A 194 5.42 -16.25 14.72
N SER A 195 4.51 -15.61 13.99
CA SER A 195 4.64 -15.34 12.56
C SER A 195 5.92 -14.54 12.22
N LEU A 196 6.14 -13.43 12.94
CA LEU A 196 7.32 -12.59 12.72
C LEU A 196 8.62 -13.38 12.94
N LYS A 197 8.73 -14.14 14.03
CA LYS A 197 9.89 -14.99 14.31
C LYS A 197 10.13 -16.04 13.23
N GLY A 198 9.05 -16.72 12.79
CA GLY A 198 9.14 -17.70 11.70
C GLY A 198 9.64 -17.07 10.38
N LEU A 199 9.22 -15.84 10.08
CA LEU A 199 9.73 -15.11 8.91
C LEU A 199 11.19 -14.68 9.07
N GLU A 200 11.61 -14.29 10.27
CA GLU A 200 13.01 -13.95 10.53
C GLU A 200 13.93 -15.17 10.37
N ASP A 201 13.50 -16.35 10.83
CA ASP A 201 14.23 -17.62 10.67
C ASP A 201 14.35 -18.03 9.19
N ILE A 202 13.32 -17.79 8.37
CA ILE A 202 13.36 -18.03 6.92
C ILE A 202 14.30 -17.05 6.21
N GLY A 203 14.26 -15.78 6.60
CA GLY A 203 15.13 -14.72 6.08
C GLY A 203 14.58 -14.00 4.85
N PHE A 204 14.13 -12.77 5.03
CA PHE A 204 13.58 -11.89 3.99
C PHE A 204 14.28 -10.52 3.99
N ASP A 205 14.20 -9.80 2.88
CA ASP A 205 14.79 -8.47 2.72
C ASP A 205 13.96 -7.36 3.41
N GLY A 206 12.67 -7.61 3.60
CA GLY A 206 11.75 -6.72 4.30
C GLY A 206 10.61 -7.51 4.95
N ILE A 207 9.88 -6.87 5.85
CA ILE A 207 8.75 -7.45 6.58
C ILE A 207 7.49 -6.64 6.29
N ALA A 208 6.47 -7.31 5.77
CA ALA A 208 5.15 -6.72 5.64
C ALA A 208 4.23 -7.19 6.78
N VAL A 209 3.27 -6.34 7.15
CA VAL A 209 2.19 -6.66 8.08
C VAL A 209 0.91 -6.78 7.27
N GLY A 210 0.44 -8.00 7.10
CA GLY A 210 -0.79 -8.32 6.36
C GLY A 210 -1.98 -8.59 7.29
N GLY A 211 -3.16 -8.82 6.70
CA GLY A 211 -4.38 -9.17 7.46
C GLY A 211 -4.86 -8.09 8.42
N LEU A 212 -4.55 -6.81 8.14
CA LEU A 212 -5.12 -5.63 8.79
C LEU A 212 -5.90 -4.82 7.74
N SER A 213 -6.93 -4.07 8.17
CA SER A 213 -7.90 -3.38 7.28
C SER A 213 -8.78 -4.34 6.47
N VAL A 214 -9.11 -5.49 7.06
CA VAL A 214 -10.00 -6.52 6.52
C VAL A 214 -11.40 -6.51 7.16
N GLY A 215 -11.73 -5.46 7.90
CA GLY A 215 -13.04 -5.25 8.55
C GLY A 215 -12.98 -5.09 10.07
N GLU A 216 -11.81 -5.15 10.65
CA GLU A 216 -11.60 -4.96 12.09
C GLU A 216 -11.82 -3.50 12.53
N PRO A 217 -12.21 -3.27 13.81
CA PRO A 217 -12.21 -1.95 14.43
C PRO A 217 -10.80 -1.32 14.41
N LYS A 218 -10.76 0.01 14.38
CA LYS A 218 -9.49 0.75 14.39
C LYS A 218 -8.63 0.41 15.61
N GLU A 219 -9.26 0.22 16.75
CA GLU A 219 -8.63 -0.09 18.04
C GLU A 219 -7.84 -1.41 17.97
N ASP A 220 -8.38 -2.42 17.32
CA ASP A 220 -7.72 -3.71 17.14
C ASP A 220 -6.49 -3.59 16.24
N LYS A 221 -6.59 -2.86 15.13
CA LYS A 221 -5.44 -2.58 14.26
C LYS A 221 -4.34 -1.85 15.02
N THR A 222 -4.68 -0.79 15.76
CA THR A 222 -3.74 -0.01 16.56
C THR A 222 -3.07 -0.87 17.62
N ARG A 223 -3.82 -1.71 18.33
CA ARG A 223 -3.31 -2.64 19.34
C ARG A 223 -2.28 -3.62 18.76
N ILE A 224 -2.56 -4.20 17.59
CA ILE A 224 -1.63 -5.10 16.91
C ILE A 224 -0.35 -4.36 16.50
N LEU A 225 -0.44 -3.16 15.91
CA LEU A 225 0.74 -2.38 15.52
C LEU A 225 1.58 -1.99 16.74
N GLN A 226 0.93 -1.54 17.82
CA GLN A 226 1.60 -1.22 19.09
C GLN A 226 2.35 -2.43 19.66
N HIS A 227 1.74 -3.61 19.59
CA HIS A 227 2.35 -4.85 20.08
C HIS A 227 3.52 -5.30 19.19
N LEU A 228 3.44 -5.14 17.88
CA LEU A 228 4.50 -5.52 16.95
C LEU A 228 5.70 -4.56 16.97
N ALA A 229 5.48 -3.26 17.20
CA ALA A 229 6.50 -2.22 17.05
C ALA A 229 7.85 -2.55 17.73
N PRO A 230 7.91 -3.01 19.01
CA PRO A 230 9.18 -3.34 19.67
C PRO A 230 9.89 -4.58 19.13
N HIS A 231 9.21 -5.38 18.31
CA HIS A 231 9.73 -6.65 17.80
C HIS A 231 10.15 -6.58 16.32
N LEU A 232 9.74 -5.52 15.60
CA LEU A 232 10.07 -5.37 14.20
C LEU A 232 11.59 -5.15 14.00
N PRO A 233 12.25 -5.85 13.04
CA PRO A 233 13.70 -5.83 12.88
C PRO A 233 14.19 -4.45 12.41
N ALA A 234 15.05 -3.79 13.19
CA ALA A 234 15.51 -2.42 12.96
C ALA A 234 16.23 -2.22 11.61
N ASN A 235 16.84 -3.27 11.06
CA ASN A 235 17.64 -3.24 9.83
C ASN A 235 16.85 -3.59 8.55
N LYS A 236 15.54 -3.80 8.64
CA LYS A 236 14.67 -4.13 7.51
C LYS A 236 13.56 -3.10 7.35
N PRO A 237 13.09 -2.81 6.12
CA PRO A 237 11.91 -1.99 5.92
C PRO A 237 10.65 -2.72 6.36
N HIS A 238 9.66 -1.96 6.87
CA HIS A 238 8.37 -2.46 7.31
C HIS A 238 7.26 -1.90 6.45
N TYR A 239 6.44 -2.79 5.90
CA TYR A 239 5.35 -2.45 4.99
C TYR A 239 4.00 -2.83 5.58
N LEU A 240 3.10 -1.86 5.78
CA LEU A 240 1.71 -2.10 6.19
C LEU A 240 0.81 -2.11 4.95
N MET A 241 0.28 -3.29 4.63
CA MET A 241 -0.45 -3.54 3.40
C MET A 241 -1.88 -2.98 3.43
N GLY A 242 -2.29 -2.29 2.37
CA GLY A 242 -3.67 -1.87 2.12
C GLY A 242 -4.21 -0.75 3.02
N VAL A 243 -3.36 -0.10 3.82
CA VAL A 243 -3.76 0.97 4.74
C VAL A 243 -3.53 2.34 4.12
N GLY A 244 -4.60 3.15 4.03
CA GLY A 244 -4.53 4.40 3.28
C GLY A 244 -5.32 5.58 3.84
N LYS A 245 -5.97 5.50 5.00
CA LYS A 245 -6.47 6.72 5.66
C LYS A 245 -5.28 7.51 6.20
N PRO A 246 -5.21 8.85 5.96
CA PRO A 246 -4.08 9.65 6.43
C PRO A 246 -3.79 9.51 7.93
N GLU A 247 -4.84 9.44 8.76
CA GLU A 247 -4.72 9.25 10.20
C GLU A 247 -4.09 7.90 10.55
N ASP A 248 -4.50 6.82 9.86
CA ASP A 248 -3.95 5.47 10.06
C ASP A 248 -2.48 5.39 9.62
N ILE A 249 -2.10 6.12 8.57
CA ILE A 249 -0.71 6.22 8.10
C ILE A 249 0.17 6.91 9.16
N VAL A 250 -0.27 8.07 9.67
CA VAL A 250 0.48 8.80 10.70
C VAL A 250 0.67 7.95 11.96
N GLU A 251 -0.37 7.24 12.39
CA GLU A 251 -0.30 6.31 13.53
C GLU A 251 0.62 5.13 13.26
N ALA A 252 0.56 4.54 12.07
CA ALA A 252 1.40 3.40 11.73
C ALA A 252 2.89 3.80 11.61
N VAL A 253 3.20 4.99 11.08
CA VAL A 253 4.56 5.53 11.11
C VAL A 253 5.07 5.68 12.55
N PHE A 254 4.23 6.14 13.48
CA PHE A 254 4.58 6.23 14.90
C PHE A 254 5.00 4.87 15.47
N TYR A 255 4.43 3.76 14.96
CA TYR A 255 4.80 2.38 15.31
C TYR A 255 5.87 1.75 14.41
N GLY A 256 6.58 2.54 13.62
CA GLY A 256 7.76 2.08 12.87
C GLY A 256 7.48 1.49 11.50
N ILE A 257 6.34 1.79 10.89
CA ILE A 257 6.04 1.40 9.51
C ILE A 257 6.67 2.38 8.53
N ASP A 258 7.30 1.86 7.46
CA ASP A 258 8.04 2.63 6.45
C ASP A 258 7.33 2.72 5.10
N MET A 259 6.46 1.77 4.78
CA MET A 259 5.84 1.68 3.45
C MET A 259 4.34 1.42 3.56
N PHE A 260 3.59 2.03 2.64
CA PHE A 260 2.13 1.94 2.57
C PHE A 260 1.67 1.85 1.13
N ASP A 261 0.55 1.17 0.91
CA ASP A 261 -0.23 1.24 -0.32
C ASP A 261 -1.72 1.33 0.00
N CYS A 262 -2.48 1.93 -0.86
CA CYS A 262 -3.93 1.80 -0.84
C CYS A 262 -4.56 2.30 -2.14
N VAL A 263 -5.68 1.71 -2.53
CA VAL A 263 -6.48 2.19 -3.66
C VAL A 263 -7.31 3.44 -3.34
N LEU A 264 -7.45 3.79 -2.04
CA LEU A 264 -8.28 4.91 -1.59
C LEU A 264 -8.02 6.23 -2.33
N PRO A 265 -6.76 6.69 -2.54
CA PRO A 265 -6.54 7.99 -3.15
C PRO A 265 -7.21 8.13 -4.52
N THR A 266 -6.99 7.17 -5.43
CA THR A 266 -7.55 7.21 -6.77
C THR A 266 -8.99 6.70 -6.85
N ARG A 267 -9.37 5.70 -6.03
CA ARG A 267 -10.75 5.22 -5.97
C ARG A 267 -11.69 6.31 -5.48
N ASN A 268 -11.35 6.97 -4.38
CA ASN A 268 -12.16 8.01 -3.78
C ASN A 268 -12.21 9.26 -4.67
N ALA A 269 -11.09 9.66 -5.26
CA ALA A 269 -11.02 10.79 -6.20
C ALA A 269 -12.01 10.65 -7.36
N ARG A 270 -12.04 9.47 -7.99
CA ARG A 270 -12.98 9.17 -9.09
C ARG A 270 -14.45 9.08 -8.64
N ASN A 271 -14.68 9.03 -7.33
CA ASN A 271 -16.00 9.09 -6.71
C ASN A 271 -16.30 10.44 -6.02
N GLY A 272 -15.48 11.46 -6.35
CA GLY A 272 -15.69 12.83 -5.88
C GLY A 272 -15.20 13.10 -4.45
N GLN A 273 -14.52 12.15 -3.79
CA GLN A 273 -13.93 12.38 -2.47
C GLN A 273 -12.45 12.77 -2.57
N LEU A 274 -12.13 13.96 -2.11
CA LEU A 274 -10.80 14.55 -2.13
C LEU A 274 -10.26 14.64 -0.70
N ILE A 275 -8.96 14.45 -0.57
CA ILE A 275 -8.28 14.50 0.72
C ILE A 275 -7.57 15.85 0.84
N THR A 276 -7.81 16.57 1.93
CA THR A 276 -7.24 17.87 2.20
C THR A 276 -6.48 17.88 3.53
N SER A 277 -5.73 18.94 3.78
CA SER A 277 -5.08 19.18 5.08
C SER A 277 -6.07 19.29 6.25
N TYR A 278 -7.35 19.57 5.95
CA TYR A 278 -8.44 19.69 6.92
C TYR A 278 -9.33 18.44 7.01
N GLY A 279 -9.02 17.39 6.26
CA GLY A 279 -9.82 16.16 6.21
C GLY A 279 -10.39 15.86 4.82
N ALA A 280 -11.43 15.03 4.76
CA ALA A 280 -12.04 14.64 3.49
C ALA A 280 -13.07 15.67 3.02
N LEU A 281 -12.95 16.08 1.76
CA LEU A 281 -13.91 16.95 1.06
C LEU A 281 -14.65 16.13 0.00
N ASN A 282 -15.99 16.19 -0.01
CA ASN A 282 -16.76 15.63 -1.11
C ASN A 282 -17.11 16.75 -2.11
N ILE A 283 -16.48 16.71 -3.28
CA ILE A 283 -16.67 17.73 -4.31
C ILE A 283 -18.11 17.80 -4.85
N ARG A 284 -18.92 16.74 -4.65
CA ARG A 284 -20.34 16.66 -5.06
C ARG A 284 -21.28 17.49 -4.18
N ASN A 285 -20.82 17.90 -3.00
CA ASN A 285 -21.62 18.66 -2.06
C ASN A 285 -22.02 20.02 -2.64
N ALA A 286 -23.19 20.50 -2.22
CA ALA A 286 -23.78 21.74 -2.73
C ALA A 286 -22.89 23.00 -2.55
N PRO A 287 -22.17 23.19 -1.44
CA PRO A 287 -21.28 24.34 -1.29
C PRO A 287 -20.21 24.43 -2.40
N SER A 288 -19.60 23.31 -2.80
CA SER A 288 -18.55 23.30 -3.82
C SER A 288 -19.01 23.84 -5.18
N LYS A 289 -20.31 23.80 -5.49
CA LYS A 289 -20.85 24.28 -6.77
C LYS A 289 -20.55 25.75 -7.06
N ASN A 290 -20.46 26.56 -6.02
CA ASN A 290 -20.35 28.02 -6.15
C ASN A 290 -19.01 28.56 -5.58
N LEU A 291 -18.08 27.69 -5.18
CA LEU A 291 -16.82 28.09 -4.58
C LEU A 291 -15.74 28.27 -5.65
N ASP A 292 -15.31 29.50 -5.87
CA ASP A 292 -14.16 29.84 -6.71
C ASP A 292 -12.85 29.80 -5.90
N GLU A 293 -12.69 28.73 -5.14
CA GLU A 293 -11.54 28.47 -4.27
C GLU A 293 -10.93 27.11 -4.61
N PRO A 294 -9.62 26.91 -4.31
CA PRO A 294 -8.98 25.61 -4.50
C PRO A 294 -9.60 24.53 -3.59
N ILE A 295 -9.32 23.25 -3.89
CA ILE A 295 -9.68 22.11 -3.03
C ILE A 295 -9.09 22.29 -1.63
N ASP A 296 -7.82 22.66 -1.57
CA ASP A 296 -7.05 22.87 -0.35
C ASP A 296 -6.14 24.11 -0.54
N PRO A 297 -6.36 25.19 0.20
CA PRO A 297 -5.56 26.42 0.09
C PRO A 297 -4.10 26.21 0.57
N ASN A 298 -3.80 25.13 1.30
CA ASN A 298 -2.44 24.79 1.73
C ASN A 298 -1.73 23.83 0.77
N CYS A 299 -2.36 23.45 -0.34
CA CYS A 299 -1.82 22.48 -1.28
C CYS A 299 -1.20 23.16 -2.49
N ASP A 300 0.07 22.88 -2.75
CA ASP A 300 0.83 23.41 -3.88
C ASP A 300 0.68 22.67 -5.20
N CYS A 301 -0.22 21.67 -5.29
CA CYS A 301 -0.40 20.90 -6.51
C CYS A 301 -0.96 21.76 -7.65
N LYS A 302 -0.68 21.36 -8.90
CA LYS A 302 -1.20 22.07 -10.08
C LYS A 302 -2.71 22.21 -10.12
N VAL A 303 -3.43 21.28 -9.48
CA VAL A 303 -4.90 21.32 -9.45
C VAL A 303 -5.37 22.45 -8.55
N CYS A 304 -4.87 22.54 -7.32
CA CYS A 304 -5.22 23.62 -6.39
C CYS A 304 -4.78 24.99 -6.88
N LYS A 305 -3.68 25.07 -7.66
CA LYS A 305 -3.20 26.33 -8.23
C LYS A 305 -4.02 26.86 -9.41
N ASN A 306 -4.71 25.98 -10.14
CA ASN A 306 -5.31 26.35 -11.43
C ASN A 306 -6.81 26.11 -11.53
N TYR A 307 -7.43 25.37 -10.61
CA TYR A 307 -8.83 24.96 -10.72
C TYR A 307 -9.57 25.21 -9.43
N SER A 308 -10.79 25.74 -9.55
CA SER A 308 -11.68 25.96 -8.42
C SER A 308 -12.54 24.72 -8.11
N GLN A 309 -13.05 24.65 -6.88
CA GLN A 309 -14.03 23.62 -6.48
C GLN A 309 -15.26 23.62 -7.38
N ALA A 310 -15.73 24.81 -7.80
CA ALA A 310 -16.88 24.93 -8.69
C ALA A 310 -16.66 24.22 -10.03
N TYR A 311 -15.47 24.39 -10.62
CA TYR A 311 -15.13 23.71 -11.87
C TYR A 311 -15.02 22.19 -11.69
N LEU A 312 -14.34 21.73 -10.64
CA LEU A 312 -14.21 20.29 -10.35
C LEU A 312 -15.57 19.64 -10.01
N ASN A 313 -16.46 20.35 -9.30
CA ASN A 313 -17.84 19.90 -9.08
C ASN A 313 -18.61 19.76 -10.41
N HIS A 314 -18.42 20.71 -11.33
CA HIS A 314 -19.03 20.63 -12.66
C HIS A 314 -18.53 19.40 -13.43
N LEU A 315 -17.19 19.19 -13.49
CA LEU A 315 -16.61 18.04 -14.19
C LEU A 315 -17.06 16.70 -13.61
N ASP A 316 -17.16 16.59 -12.28
CA ASP A 316 -17.62 15.35 -11.62
C ASP A 316 -19.12 15.09 -11.94
N LYS A 317 -19.97 16.11 -11.89
CA LYS A 317 -21.40 15.98 -12.18
C LYS A 317 -21.71 15.68 -13.66
N THR A 318 -20.87 16.12 -14.56
CA THR A 318 -21.00 15.84 -16.00
C THR A 318 -20.28 14.57 -16.42
N ASN A 319 -19.66 13.86 -15.46
CA ASN A 319 -18.87 12.64 -15.67
C ASN A 319 -17.71 12.83 -16.68
N GLU A 320 -17.11 14.02 -16.69
CA GLU A 320 -15.95 14.31 -17.55
C GLU A 320 -14.70 13.57 -17.02
N MET A 321 -13.97 12.92 -17.93
CA MET A 321 -12.75 12.20 -17.59
C MET A 321 -11.70 13.11 -16.94
N LEU A 322 -11.63 14.38 -17.34
CA LEU A 322 -10.73 15.38 -16.78
C LEU A 322 -10.96 15.55 -15.26
N GLY A 323 -12.22 15.46 -14.78
CA GLY A 323 -12.53 15.50 -13.36
C GLY A 323 -11.84 14.37 -12.60
N SER A 324 -11.91 13.13 -13.10
CA SER A 324 -11.23 11.97 -12.52
C SER A 324 -9.70 12.11 -12.54
N ILE A 325 -9.13 12.69 -13.60
CA ILE A 325 -7.69 12.92 -13.75
C ILE A 325 -7.21 13.95 -12.71
N LEU A 326 -7.84 15.11 -12.65
CA LEU A 326 -7.47 16.20 -11.73
C LEU A 326 -7.63 15.79 -10.27
N ASN A 327 -8.76 15.17 -9.94
CA ASN A 327 -9.03 14.68 -8.58
C ASN A 327 -8.04 13.61 -8.13
N SER A 328 -7.69 12.65 -9.01
CA SER A 328 -6.71 11.61 -8.70
C SER A 328 -5.31 12.19 -8.53
N PHE A 329 -4.93 13.15 -9.38
CA PHE A 329 -3.66 13.86 -9.26
C PHE A 329 -3.56 14.57 -7.90
N HIS A 330 -4.58 15.35 -7.52
CA HIS A 330 -4.61 16.05 -6.24
C HIS A 330 -4.45 15.08 -5.06
N ASN A 331 -5.23 13.99 -5.04
CA ASN A 331 -5.16 13.03 -3.94
C ASN A 331 -3.77 12.37 -3.86
N ILE A 332 -3.19 11.91 -4.97
CA ILE A 332 -1.84 11.31 -4.94
C ILE A 332 -0.80 12.35 -4.48
N TYR A 333 -0.87 13.57 -5.00
CA TYR A 333 0.02 14.65 -4.56
C TYR A 333 -0.09 14.90 -3.04
N TYR A 334 -1.31 14.91 -2.50
CA TYR A 334 -1.54 15.04 -1.07
C TYR A 334 -0.82 13.93 -0.27
N TYR A 335 -0.92 12.67 -0.70
CA TYR A 335 -0.26 11.56 -0.01
C TYR A 335 1.27 11.68 -0.09
N GLN A 336 1.82 12.06 -1.22
CA GLN A 336 3.27 12.26 -1.34
C GLN A 336 3.76 13.45 -0.49
N SER A 337 2.98 14.53 -0.42
CA SER A 337 3.27 15.67 0.45
C SER A 337 3.21 15.28 1.93
N LEU A 338 2.19 14.51 2.35
CA LEU A 338 2.08 13.98 3.71
C LEU A 338 3.32 13.15 4.08
N MET A 339 3.75 12.23 3.19
CA MET A 339 4.98 11.45 3.42
C MET A 339 6.20 12.33 3.57
N ASN A 340 6.32 13.38 2.74
CA ASN A 340 7.42 14.31 2.83
C ASN A 340 7.42 15.10 4.16
N GLU A 341 6.28 15.61 4.59
CA GLU A 341 6.13 16.30 5.88
C GLU A 341 6.49 15.39 7.07
N ILE A 342 6.06 14.12 7.04
CA ILE A 342 6.43 13.11 8.03
C ILE A 342 7.95 12.92 8.06
N ARG A 343 8.59 12.69 6.90
CA ARG A 343 10.04 12.52 6.82
C ARG A 343 10.81 13.71 7.41
N LEU A 344 10.45 14.93 7.00
CA LEU A 344 11.07 16.16 7.51
C LEU A 344 10.88 16.32 9.03
N SER A 345 9.71 15.96 9.54
CA SER A 345 9.45 16.04 10.99
C SER A 345 10.24 15.01 11.80
N ILE A 346 10.51 13.82 11.25
CA ILE A 346 11.39 12.83 11.90
C ILE A 346 12.84 13.31 11.85
N GLU A 347 13.32 13.82 10.71
CA GLU A 347 14.68 14.35 10.55
C GLU A 347 14.98 15.50 11.49
N SER A 348 14.00 16.37 11.75
CA SER A 348 14.13 17.54 12.65
C SER A 348 13.76 17.27 14.10
N ASP A 349 13.54 16.00 14.49
CA ASP A 349 13.09 15.59 15.83
C ASP A 349 11.82 16.34 16.30
N SER A 350 10.91 16.59 15.37
CA SER A 350 9.65 17.31 15.61
C SER A 350 8.39 16.49 15.32
N PHE A 351 8.51 15.17 15.20
CA PHE A 351 7.41 14.30 14.79
C PHE A 351 6.22 14.33 15.77
N ALA A 352 6.48 14.41 17.08
CA ALA A 352 5.41 14.58 18.08
C ALA A 352 4.63 15.89 17.89
N LYS A 353 5.30 16.99 17.49
CA LYS A 353 4.65 18.26 17.16
C LYS A 353 3.84 18.12 15.87
N PHE A 354 4.42 17.49 14.84
CA PHE A 354 3.72 17.21 13.58
C PHE A 354 2.41 16.46 13.82
N ILE A 355 2.40 15.40 14.63
CA ILE A 355 1.20 14.64 14.98
C ILE A 355 0.13 15.58 15.56
N LYS A 356 0.48 16.41 16.54
CA LYS A 356 -0.47 17.35 17.16
C LYS A 356 -1.04 18.33 16.14
N ASP A 357 -0.18 18.93 15.31
CA ASP A 357 -0.58 19.88 14.28
C ASP A 357 -1.46 19.23 13.20
N PHE A 358 -1.15 17.99 12.81
CA PHE A 358 -1.93 17.21 11.85
C PHE A 358 -3.36 16.94 12.34
N TYR A 359 -3.53 16.48 13.59
CA TYR A 359 -4.85 16.23 14.16
C TYR A 359 -5.63 17.53 14.41
N ASN A 360 -4.97 18.58 14.93
CA ASN A 360 -5.59 19.88 15.16
C ASN A 360 -6.13 20.51 13.88
N LYS A 361 -5.37 20.49 12.77
CA LYS A 361 -5.83 20.98 11.45
C LYS A 361 -7.09 20.27 10.97
N ARG A 362 -7.28 19.03 11.35
CA ARG A 362 -8.43 18.19 10.99
C ARG A 362 -9.58 18.27 11.98
N HIS A 363 -9.46 19.09 13.03
CA HIS A 363 -10.41 19.20 14.12
C HIS A 363 -10.69 17.85 14.81
N LEU A 364 -9.63 17.04 14.95
CA LEU A 364 -9.66 15.73 15.60
C LEU A 364 -8.82 15.76 16.88
N ASP A 365 -9.25 15.00 17.89
CA ASP A 365 -8.44 14.78 19.09
C ASP A 365 -7.24 13.88 18.76
N VAL A 366 -6.09 14.21 19.31
CA VAL A 366 -4.91 13.35 19.21
C VAL A 366 -5.16 12.07 20.01
N PRO A 367 -5.04 10.88 19.39
CA PRO A 367 -5.19 9.62 20.13
C PRO A 367 -4.21 9.53 21.30
N LYS A 368 -4.70 9.09 22.46
CA LYS A 368 -3.89 9.06 23.72
C LYS A 368 -2.60 8.25 23.61
N HIS A 369 -2.57 7.24 22.75
CA HIS A 369 -1.41 6.37 22.54
C HIS A 369 -0.30 7.01 21.68
N LEU A 370 -0.54 8.21 21.12
CA LEU A 370 0.44 8.97 20.33
C LEU A 370 1.05 10.17 21.11
N ILE A 371 0.67 10.32 22.37
CA ILE A 371 1.10 11.45 23.22
C ILE A 371 2.14 10.99 24.22
#